data_47e19c89761407e1c76d7c43277b5922
#
_entry.id   47e19c89761407e1c76d7c43277b5922
#
_cell.length_a   1.000
_cell.length_b   1.000
_cell.length_c   1.000
_cell.angle_alpha   90.00
_cell.angle_beta   90.00
_cell.angle_gamma   90.00
#
_symmetry.space_group_name_H-M   'P 1'
#
loop_
_entity.id
_entity.type
_entity.pdbx_description
1 polymer ?
#
loop_
_entity_poly.entity_id
_entity_poly.type
_entity_poly.pdbx_seq_one_letter_code
_entity_poly.pdbx_strand_id
1 'polypeptide(L)'
;MQIGVSSYSFSQSKLDIFQIITTAKEMGFDVIEFAGFPNLPEGETPLSFAPRVREACDAAGIKVANYTIWADFITGSNGDWKAEVERLKDEVRVAEILGAPGMRHDSTWGWPASKKGARGFDDALPTLIKGCRAVTEFAADLGIKTMVENHGFFCQDSERVEKLVNGVDHPNFGVLLDMGNFLCVDEDPASAVGRLMPYTFHVHAKDFHVKSGSEPSPGQGWFSSRGGNYLRGAIVGHGDVPIVQCLKIMKNHGYDGVLSIEFEGMEDPLKGIPIGLENLKHYAASVYQ
;
A
#
# COMPACT_ATOMS: atom_id res chain seq x y z
N MET A 1 15.75 2.72 -9.71
CA MET A 1 14.63 2.08 -9.00
C MET A 1 15.15 0.99 -8.06
N GLN A 2 14.73 0.97 -6.81
CA GLN A 2 15.07 -0.07 -5.82
C GLN A 2 13.88 -1.04 -5.66
N ILE A 3 14.16 -2.32 -5.42
CA ILE A 3 13.13 -3.30 -5.11
C ILE A 3 13.12 -3.53 -3.60
N GLY A 4 11.97 -3.32 -2.98
CA GLY A 4 11.71 -3.50 -1.57
C GLY A 4 10.71 -4.60 -1.29
N VAL A 5 10.39 -4.79 0.00
CA VAL A 5 9.35 -5.71 0.44
C VAL A 5 8.49 -5.05 1.52
N SER A 6 7.18 -5.22 1.44
CA SER A 6 6.26 -4.87 2.53
C SER A 6 6.29 -5.97 3.60
N SER A 7 6.36 -5.56 4.87
CA SER A 7 6.23 -6.49 6.00
C SER A 7 4.90 -7.24 6.00
N TYR A 8 3.87 -6.69 5.35
CA TYR A 8 2.59 -7.36 5.16
C TYR A 8 2.71 -8.67 4.38
N SER A 9 3.68 -8.76 3.46
CA SER A 9 3.98 -9.99 2.70
C SER A 9 4.27 -11.21 3.59
N PHE A 10 4.68 -10.97 4.83
CA PHE A 10 4.99 -12.02 5.82
C PHE A 10 3.81 -12.33 6.75
N SER A 11 2.63 -11.73 6.56
CA SER A 11 1.47 -11.82 7.46
C SER A 11 0.99 -13.26 7.71
N GLN A 12 1.18 -14.16 6.76
CA GLN A 12 0.87 -15.60 6.91
C GLN A 12 2.02 -16.41 7.55
N SER A 13 3.17 -15.80 7.80
CA SER A 13 4.26 -16.42 8.54
C SER A 13 4.04 -16.25 10.05
N LYS A 14 4.84 -16.97 10.84
CA LYS A 14 4.86 -16.83 12.31
C LYS A 14 5.99 -15.91 12.78
N LEU A 15 6.62 -15.17 11.88
CA LEU A 15 7.75 -14.31 12.19
C LEU A 15 7.28 -13.06 12.92
N ASP A 16 8.02 -12.67 13.95
CA ASP A 16 7.87 -11.34 14.55
C ASP A 16 8.57 -10.27 13.68
N ILE A 17 8.40 -9.00 14.03
CA ILE A 17 8.90 -7.88 13.23
C ILE A 17 10.44 -7.90 13.10
N PHE A 18 11.17 -8.33 14.11
CA PHE A 18 12.62 -8.40 14.09
C PHE A 18 13.12 -9.55 13.23
N GLN A 19 12.42 -10.68 13.26
CA GLN A 19 12.67 -11.81 12.38
C GLN A 19 12.34 -11.44 10.91
N ILE A 20 11.27 -10.67 10.66
CA ILE A 20 10.94 -10.17 9.33
C ILE A 20 12.08 -9.31 8.78
N ILE A 21 12.62 -8.37 9.57
CA ILE A 21 13.75 -7.53 9.17
C ILE A 21 14.95 -8.38 8.75
N THR A 22 15.34 -9.34 9.59
CA THR A 22 16.48 -10.24 9.32
C THR A 22 16.23 -11.07 8.06
N THR A 23 15.04 -11.68 7.96
CA THR A 23 14.65 -12.54 6.83
C THR A 23 14.60 -11.74 5.52
N ALA A 24 14.05 -10.54 5.54
CA ALA A 24 14.04 -9.67 4.36
C ALA A 24 15.47 -9.37 3.88
N LYS A 25 16.38 -9.07 4.81
CA LYS A 25 17.80 -8.85 4.46
C LYS A 25 18.46 -10.10 3.90
N GLU A 26 18.22 -11.27 4.49
CA GLU A 26 18.73 -12.57 4.02
C GLU A 26 18.19 -12.93 2.62
N MET A 27 16.96 -12.54 2.29
CA MET A 27 16.37 -12.66 0.95
C MET A 27 16.99 -11.70 -0.07
N GLY A 28 17.83 -10.75 0.36
CA GLY A 28 18.53 -9.80 -0.51
C GLY A 28 17.80 -8.49 -0.76
N PHE A 29 16.90 -8.09 0.15
CA PHE A 29 16.32 -6.76 0.14
C PHE A 29 17.21 -5.75 0.87
N ASP A 30 17.34 -4.55 0.32
CA ASP A 30 18.02 -3.42 0.94
C ASP A 30 17.05 -2.38 1.51
N VAL A 31 15.76 -2.51 1.19
CA VAL A 31 14.70 -1.64 1.68
C VAL A 31 13.48 -2.46 2.10
N ILE A 32 12.85 -2.04 3.20
CA ILE A 32 11.63 -2.66 3.75
C ILE A 32 10.58 -1.57 4.00
N GLU A 33 9.33 -1.92 3.87
CA GLU A 33 8.19 -1.13 4.26
C GLU A 33 7.47 -1.81 5.42
N PHE A 34 7.03 -1.03 6.40
CA PHE A 34 6.26 -1.58 7.51
C PHE A 34 4.77 -1.29 7.37
N ALA A 35 3.95 -2.35 7.40
CA ALA A 35 2.50 -2.28 7.46
C ALA A 35 2.03 -2.28 8.93
N GLY A 36 2.21 -1.16 9.62
CA GLY A 36 1.99 -1.05 11.06
C GLY A 36 2.88 -1.99 11.88
N PHE A 37 2.52 -2.17 13.13
CA PHE A 37 3.15 -3.13 14.03
C PHE A 37 2.09 -4.09 14.58
N PRO A 38 1.78 -5.19 13.89
CA PRO A 38 0.88 -6.20 14.43
C PRO A 38 1.53 -6.86 15.67
N ASN A 39 0.72 -7.18 16.67
CA ASN A 39 1.17 -7.88 17.88
C ASN A 39 2.21 -7.10 18.71
N LEU A 40 1.93 -5.82 18.98
CA LEU A 40 2.72 -5.04 19.92
C LEU A 40 2.79 -5.75 21.29
N PRO A 41 3.94 -5.72 21.98
CA PRO A 41 4.03 -6.18 23.36
C PRO A 41 3.04 -5.45 24.27
N GLU A 42 2.60 -6.13 25.33
CA GLU A 42 1.65 -5.56 26.28
C GLU A 42 2.20 -4.24 26.88
N GLY A 43 1.36 -3.21 26.84
CA GLY A 43 1.71 -1.87 27.36
C GLY A 43 2.53 -1.00 26.41
N GLU A 44 2.93 -1.50 25.25
CA GLU A 44 3.60 -0.70 24.23
C GLU A 44 2.62 -0.05 23.24
N THR A 45 3.02 1.08 22.70
CA THR A 45 2.35 1.78 21.60
C THR A 45 3.25 1.75 20.36
N PRO A 46 2.74 2.02 19.14
CA PRO A 46 3.59 2.17 17.97
C PRO A 46 4.74 3.17 18.18
N LEU A 47 4.47 4.28 18.86
CA LEU A 47 5.48 5.31 19.19
C LEU A 47 6.59 4.79 20.11
N SER A 48 6.25 4.02 21.16
CA SER A 48 7.25 3.47 22.09
C SER A 48 8.05 2.33 21.47
N PHE A 49 7.47 1.62 20.50
CA PHE A 49 8.07 0.47 19.84
C PHE A 49 8.98 0.83 18.65
N ALA A 50 8.65 1.89 17.92
CA ALA A 50 9.34 2.30 16.70
C ALA A 50 10.87 2.48 16.85
N PRO A 51 11.42 3.04 17.95
CA PRO A 51 12.87 3.17 18.12
C PRO A 51 13.60 1.82 18.05
N ARG A 52 13.03 0.77 18.64
CA ARG A 52 13.62 -0.59 18.62
C ARG A 52 13.62 -1.19 17.22
N VAL A 53 12.53 -0.94 16.46
CA VAL A 53 12.43 -1.39 15.07
C VAL A 53 13.44 -0.65 14.21
N ARG A 54 13.61 0.67 14.41
CA ARG A 54 14.63 1.45 13.72
C ARG A 54 16.04 0.93 14.01
N GLU A 55 16.37 0.70 15.27
CA GLU A 55 17.66 0.15 15.68
C GLU A 55 17.93 -1.21 15.04
N ALA A 56 16.93 -2.09 14.96
CA ALA A 56 17.05 -3.39 14.30
C ALA A 56 17.29 -3.24 12.78
N CYS A 57 16.62 -2.31 12.12
CA CYS A 57 16.87 -2.02 10.70
C CYS A 57 18.29 -1.51 10.46
N ASP A 58 18.77 -0.60 11.31
CA ASP A 58 20.12 -0.06 11.21
C ASP A 58 21.18 -1.15 11.44
N ALA A 59 20.97 -2.03 12.42
CA ALA A 59 21.84 -3.18 12.69
C ALA A 59 21.86 -4.19 11.54
N ALA A 60 20.73 -4.43 10.87
CA ALA A 60 20.63 -5.31 9.72
C ALA A 60 21.13 -4.65 8.40
N GLY A 61 21.35 -3.34 8.39
CA GLY A 61 21.71 -2.60 7.19
C GLY A 61 20.59 -2.60 6.13
N ILE A 62 19.33 -2.50 6.58
CA ILE A 62 18.15 -2.39 5.72
C ILE A 62 17.49 -1.03 5.96
N LYS A 63 17.10 -0.31 4.91
CA LYS A 63 16.48 1.02 5.02
C LYS A 63 14.96 0.91 5.07
N VAL A 64 14.32 1.79 5.83
CA VAL A 64 12.85 1.88 5.80
C VAL A 64 12.44 2.74 4.61
N ALA A 65 11.65 2.15 3.70
CA ALA A 65 11.20 2.79 2.48
C ALA A 65 9.89 3.55 2.65
N ASN A 66 9.01 3.05 3.51
CA ASN A 66 7.69 3.63 3.76
C ASN A 66 7.12 3.04 5.07
N TYR A 67 6.10 3.71 5.62
CA TYR A 67 5.28 3.21 6.71
C TYR A 67 3.81 3.24 6.28
N THR A 68 3.12 2.11 6.31
CA THR A 68 1.72 1.99 5.86
C THR A 68 0.81 1.68 7.02
N ILE A 69 -0.32 2.38 7.09
CA ILE A 69 -1.35 2.17 8.09
C ILE A 69 -2.74 2.33 7.48
N TRP A 70 -3.73 1.76 8.13
CA TRP A 70 -5.11 2.00 7.76
C TRP A 70 -5.65 3.30 8.37
N ALA A 71 -6.61 3.95 7.69
CA ALA A 71 -7.33 5.10 8.16
C ALA A 71 -8.76 5.15 7.59
N ASP A 72 -9.66 5.82 8.26
CA ASP A 72 -11.01 6.03 7.77
C ASP A 72 -11.59 7.36 8.27
N PHE A 73 -11.63 8.36 7.39
CA PHE A 73 -12.17 9.68 7.73
C PHE A 73 -13.70 9.73 7.74
N ILE A 74 -14.40 8.65 7.39
CA ILE A 74 -15.87 8.58 7.38
C ILE A 74 -16.41 7.82 8.58
N THR A 75 -15.79 6.68 8.94
CA THR A 75 -16.28 5.82 10.02
C THR A 75 -15.27 5.62 11.14
N GLY A 76 -13.98 5.85 10.88
CA GLY A 76 -12.91 5.81 11.87
C GLY A 76 -13.12 6.82 13.00
N SER A 77 -12.53 6.56 14.16
CA SER A 77 -12.65 7.42 15.36
C SER A 77 -14.12 7.80 15.66
N ASN A 78 -15.04 6.83 15.54
CA ASN A 78 -16.49 7.01 15.71
C ASN A 78 -17.12 8.05 14.75
N GLY A 79 -16.57 8.22 13.56
CA GLY A 79 -17.04 9.16 12.53
C GLY A 79 -16.57 10.61 12.74
N ASP A 80 -15.66 10.83 13.68
CA ASP A 80 -15.00 12.12 13.87
C ASP A 80 -13.68 12.17 13.08
N TRP A 81 -13.73 12.72 11.88
CA TRP A 81 -12.56 12.84 11.03
C TRP A 81 -11.43 13.68 11.66
N LYS A 82 -11.74 14.61 12.58
CA LYS A 82 -10.70 15.40 13.27
C LYS A 82 -9.96 14.55 14.30
N ALA A 83 -10.69 13.72 15.05
CA ALA A 83 -10.07 12.76 15.95
C ALA A 83 -9.23 11.73 15.19
N GLU A 84 -9.67 11.32 13.99
CA GLU A 84 -8.88 10.45 13.12
C GLU A 84 -7.59 11.14 12.64
N VAL A 85 -7.62 12.43 12.32
CA VAL A 85 -6.42 13.22 12.00
C VAL A 85 -5.44 13.23 13.19
N GLU A 86 -5.92 13.45 14.41
CA GLU A 86 -5.03 13.46 15.59
C GLU A 86 -4.37 12.07 15.81
N ARG A 87 -5.12 10.98 15.63
CA ARG A 87 -4.55 9.63 15.66
C ARG A 87 -3.45 9.45 14.60
N LEU A 88 -3.71 9.91 13.38
CA LEU A 88 -2.76 9.81 12.26
C LEU A 88 -1.49 10.65 12.46
N LYS A 89 -1.56 11.76 13.19
CA LYS A 89 -0.36 12.54 13.54
C LYS A 89 0.61 11.73 14.41
N ASP A 90 0.11 10.85 15.27
CA ASP A 90 0.97 9.96 16.04
C ASP A 90 1.64 8.92 15.12
N GLU A 91 0.92 8.42 14.12
CA GLU A 91 1.51 7.51 13.11
C GLU A 91 2.55 8.23 12.23
N VAL A 92 2.37 9.51 11.92
CA VAL A 92 3.41 10.31 11.23
C VAL A 92 4.69 10.39 12.07
N ARG A 93 4.56 10.57 13.39
CA ARG A 93 5.72 10.54 14.30
C ARG A 93 6.40 9.17 14.33
N VAL A 94 5.63 8.09 14.23
CA VAL A 94 6.19 6.73 14.07
C VAL A 94 7.01 6.64 12.78
N ALA A 95 6.50 7.14 11.66
CA ALA A 95 7.23 7.18 10.39
C ALA A 95 8.54 7.98 10.51
N GLU A 96 8.51 9.12 11.21
CA GLU A 96 9.70 9.95 11.49
C GLU A 96 10.75 9.16 12.29
N ILE A 97 10.35 8.50 13.38
CA ILE A 97 11.24 7.69 14.22
C ILE A 97 11.87 6.55 13.41
N LEU A 98 11.08 5.89 12.58
CA LEU A 98 11.56 4.84 11.69
C LEU A 98 12.53 5.36 10.62
N GLY A 99 12.57 6.68 10.38
CA GLY A 99 13.31 7.29 9.28
C GLY A 99 12.71 6.98 7.91
N ALA A 100 11.41 6.70 7.86
CA ALA A 100 10.67 6.51 6.63
C ALA A 100 10.48 7.87 5.92
N PRO A 101 10.75 7.97 4.60
CA PRO A 101 10.56 9.22 3.85
C PRO A 101 9.08 9.53 3.62
N GLY A 102 8.20 8.58 3.85
CA GLY A 102 6.78 8.73 3.66
C GLY A 102 5.93 7.82 4.51
N MET A 103 4.65 8.17 4.61
CA MET A 103 3.61 7.40 5.26
C MET A 103 2.40 7.25 4.33
N ARG A 104 2.00 6.02 4.06
CA ARG A 104 0.73 5.73 3.39
C ARG A 104 -0.36 5.54 4.42
N HIS A 105 -1.52 6.10 4.17
CA HIS A 105 -2.74 5.81 4.91
C HIS A 105 -3.92 5.62 3.95
N ASP A 106 -4.92 4.83 4.36
CA ASP A 106 -6.19 4.79 3.65
C ASP A 106 -6.94 6.12 3.82
N SER A 107 -7.97 6.34 3.04
CA SER A 107 -8.86 7.49 3.21
C SER A 107 -10.20 7.10 3.84
N THR A 108 -10.78 5.98 3.43
CA THR A 108 -12.02 5.41 3.96
C THR A 108 -12.34 4.05 3.35
N TRP A 109 -13.04 3.22 4.08
CA TRP A 109 -13.72 2.01 3.59
C TRP A 109 -15.12 2.30 3.02
N GLY A 110 -15.54 3.57 3.05
CA GLY A 110 -16.83 4.03 2.54
C GLY A 110 -17.88 4.21 3.63
N TRP A 111 -19.11 4.35 3.18
CA TRP A 111 -20.24 4.59 4.07
C TRP A 111 -20.71 3.32 4.75
N PRO A 112 -21.10 3.38 6.03
CA PRO A 112 -21.65 2.22 6.70
C PRO A 112 -22.97 1.79 6.05
N ALA A 113 -23.28 0.49 6.08
CA ALA A 113 -24.50 -0.07 5.47
C ALA A 113 -25.80 0.58 6.00
N SER A 114 -25.77 1.13 7.22
CA SER A 114 -26.89 1.88 7.82
C SER A 114 -27.14 3.26 7.21
N LYS A 115 -26.17 3.82 6.50
CA LYS A 115 -26.29 5.14 5.89
C LYS A 115 -27.40 5.16 4.83
N LYS A 116 -28.32 6.11 4.96
CA LYS A 116 -29.38 6.39 3.97
C LYS A 116 -29.10 7.70 3.26
N GLY A 117 -29.63 7.85 2.05
CA GLY A 117 -29.45 9.06 1.23
C GLY A 117 -28.11 9.11 0.52
N ALA A 118 -27.53 10.31 0.41
CA ALA A 118 -26.28 10.57 -0.27
C ALA A 118 -25.12 9.77 0.38
N ARG A 119 -24.50 8.89 -0.40
CA ARG A 119 -23.47 7.95 0.07
C ARG A 119 -22.48 7.54 -1.05
N GLY A 120 -22.42 8.33 -2.10
CA GLY A 120 -21.46 8.14 -3.17
C GLY A 120 -20.05 8.60 -2.76
N PHE A 121 -19.11 8.39 -3.66
CA PHE A 121 -17.74 8.87 -3.47
C PHE A 121 -17.69 10.39 -3.39
N ASP A 122 -18.41 11.09 -4.27
CA ASP A 122 -18.44 12.55 -4.31
C ASP A 122 -19.07 13.16 -3.03
N ASP A 123 -19.94 12.43 -2.31
CA ASP A 123 -20.47 12.84 -1.01
C ASP A 123 -19.42 12.72 0.12
N ALA A 124 -18.50 11.78 0.02
CA ALA A 124 -17.41 11.60 0.96
C ALA A 124 -16.23 12.54 0.71
N LEU A 125 -15.97 12.83 -0.56
CA LEU A 125 -14.76 13.51 -1.05
C LEU A 125 -14.40 14.79 -0.27
N PRO A 126 -15.33 15.69 0.07
CA PRO A 126 -14.99 16.90 0.84
C PRO A 126 -14.43 16.61 2.24
N THR A 127 -14.86 15.51 2.88
CA THR A 127 -14.34 15.09 4.19
C THR A 127 -12.97 14.43 4.03
N LEU A 128 -12.81 13.59 3.01
CA LEU A 128 -11.53 12.91 2.70
C LEU A 128 -10.45 13.96 2.40
N ILE A 129 -10.75 14.96 1.58
CA ILE A 129 -9.81 16.06 1.27
C ILE A 129 -9.36 16.78 2.53
N LYS A 130 -10.29 17.14 3.42
CA LYS A 130 -9.95 17.84 4.69
C LYS A 130 -9.06 16.97 5.59
N GLY A 131 -9.40 15.69 5.74
CA GLY A 131 -8.64 14.77 6.56
C GLY A 131 -7.24 14.55 6.01
N CYS A 132 -7.11 14.17 4.74
CA CYS A 132 -5.82 13.96 4.09
C CYS A 132 -4.96 15.22 4.13
N ARG A 133 -5.51 16.40 3.80
CA ARG A 133 -4.77 17.67 3.85
C ARG A 133 -4.22 17.98 5.24
N ALA A 134 -5.04 17.83 6.29
CA ALA A 134 -4.62 18.13 7.66
C ALA A 134 -3.49 17.20 8.14
N VAL A 135 -3.51 15.91 7.77
CA VAL A 135 -2.41 14.98 8.05
C VAL A 135 -1.16 15.36 7.25
N THR A 136 -1.34 15.71 5.97
CA THR A 136 -0.23 16.08 5.08
C THR A 136 0.50 17.34 5.53
N GLU A 137 -0.25 18.37 5.92
CA GLU A 137 0.33 19.63 6.44
C GLU A 137 1.18 19.36 7.68
N PHE A 138 0.68 18.57 8.61
CA PHE A 138 1.44 18.16 9.78
C PHE A 138 2.69 17.34 9.43
N ALA A 139 2.56 16.38 8.50
CA ALA A 139 3.66 15.53 8.06
C ALA A 139 4.75 16.31 7.30
N ALA A 140 4.36 17.35 6.56
CA ALA A 140 5.27 18.21 5.82
C ALA A 140 6.24 18.95 6.74
N ASP A 141 5.78 19.40 7.93
CA ASP A 141 6.61 20.03 8.94
C ASP A 141 7.71 19.10 9.50
N LEU A 142 7.49 17.79 9.40
CA LEU A 142 8.44 16.73 9.80
C LEU A 142 9.23 16.17 8.60
N GLY A 143 9.04 16.71 7.40
CA GLY A 143 9.71 16.24 6.18
C GLY A 143 9.19 14.90 5.66
N ILE A 144 8.03 14.44 6.12
CA ILE A 144 7.39 13.18 5.73
C ILE A 144 6.37 13.44 4.62
N LYS A 145 6.45 12.70 3.52
CA LYS A 145 5.39 12.67 2.49
C LYS A 145 4.23 11.79 2.96
N THR A 146 3.01 12.15 2.62
CA THR A 146 1.85 11.29 2.84
C THR A 146 1.27 10.79 1.53
N MET A 147 0.66 9.62 1.57
CA MET A 147 0.12 8.95 0.38
C MET A 147 -1.20 8.28 0.70
N VAL A 148 -2.12 8.32 -0.26
CA VAL A 148 -3.27 7.41 -0.30
C VAL A 148 -2.93 6.23 -1.21
N GLU A 149 -3.44 5.05 -0.91
CA GLU A 149 -3.36 3.89 -1.79
C GLU A 149 -4.70 3.68 -2.51
N ASN A 150 -4.64 3.13 -3.72
CA ASN A 150 -5.80 2.57 -4.41
C ASN A 150 -6.21 1.25 -3.73
N HIS A 151 -6.95 1.36 -2.60
CA HIS A 151 -7.26 0.25 -1.71
C HIS A 151 -8.69 0.35 -1.11
N GLY A 152 -9.26 -0.79 -0.67
CA GLY A 152 -10.48 -0.84 0.13
C GLY A 152 -11.78 -0.67 -0.67
N PHE A 153 -11.78 -0.91 -1.97
CA PHE A 153 -12.92 -0.86 -2.88
C PHE A 153 -13.59 0.52 -3.07
N PHE A 154 -13.63 1.36 -2.04
CA PHE A 154 -14.33 2.64 -2.12
C PHE A 154 -13.48 3.75 -2.74
N CYS A 155 -12.21 3.88 -2.36
CA CYS A 155 -11.24 4.82 -2.94
C CYS A 155 -10.14 4.03 -3.67
N GLN A 156 -10.51 3.21 -4.66
CA GLN A 156 -9.60 2.27 -5.30
C GLN A 156 -9.52 2.47 -6.82
N ASP A 157 -10.60 2.91 -7.45
CA ASP A 157 -10.59 3.29 -8.86
C ASP A 157 -9.61 4.44 -9.09
N SER A 158 -8.83 4.37 -10.16
CA SER A 158 -7.83 5.40 -10.46
C SER A 158 -8.43 6.81 -10.57
N GLU A 159 -9.65 6.95 -11.12
CA GLU A 159 -10.36 8.24 -11.19
C GLU A 159 -10.70 8.80 -9.80
N ARG A 160 -11.10 7.95 -8.86
CA ARG A 160 -11.41 8.39 -7.49
C ARG A 160 -10.16 8.81 -6.74
N VAL A 161 -9.07 8.05 -6.90
CA VAL A 161 -7.78 8.40 -6.30
C VAL A 161 -7.26 9.71 -6.88
N GLU A 162 -7.31 9.89 -8.20
CA GLU A 162 -6.91 11.14 -8.87
C GLU A 162 -7.73 12.34 -8.39
N LYS A 163 -9.07 12.21 -8.27
CA LYS A 163 -9.93 13.24 -7.71
C LYS A 163 -9.53 13.63 -6.28
N LEU A 164 -9.21 12.64 -5.44
CA LEU A 164 -8.79 12.91 -4.07
C LEU A 164 -7.46 13.65 -4.03
N VAL A 165 -6.45 13.17 -4.78
CA VAL A 165 -5.12 13.79 -4.80
C VAL A 165 -5.20 15.24 -5.29
N ASN A 166 -5.90 15.47 -6.40
CA ASN A 166 -6.08 16.82 -6.93
C ASN A 166 -6.91 17.71 -5.99
N GLY A 167 -7.87 17.14 -5.26
CA GLY A 167 -8.66 17.88 -4.26
C GLY A 167 -7.83 18.26 -3.02
N VAL A 168 -6.91 17.40 -2.58
CA VAL A 168 -5.97 17.72 -1.51
C VAL A 168 -4.99 18.81 -1.94
N ASP A 169 -4.52 18.78 -3.20
CA ASP A 169 -3.69 19.82 -3.82
C ASP A 169 -2.53 20.28 -2.91
N HIS A 170 -1.66 19.33 -2.55
CA HIS A 170 -0.50 19.58 -1.69
C HIS A 170 0.74 18.83 -2.21
N PRO A 171 1.92 19.47 -2.34
CA PRO A 171 3.10 18.85 -2.94
C PRO A 171 3.64 17.63 -2.16
N ASN A 172 3.32 17.52 -0.87
CA ASN A 172 3.69 16.38 -0.03
C ASN A 172 2.61 15.30 0.05
N PHE A 173 1.49 15.43 -0.70
CA PHE A 173 0.46 14.40 -0.80
C PHE A 173 0.48 13.74 -2.17
N GLY A 174 0.49 12.43 -2.21
CA GLY A 174 0.53 11.66 -3.45
C GLY A 174 -0.10 10.29 -3.33
N VAL A 175 0.38 9.37 -4.13
CA VAL A 175 -0.14 8.00 -4.25
C VAL A 175 0.93 6.99 -3.88
N LEU A 176 0.57 6.03 -3.04
CA LEU A 176 1.14 4.70 -3.09
C LEU A 176 0.32 3.92 -4.10
N LEU A 177 0.94 3.58 -5.23
CA LEU A 177 0.28 2.92 -6.34
C LEU A 177 0.47 1.41 -6.23
N ASP A 178 -0.59 0.66 -5.96
CA ASP A 178 -0.59 -0.79 -6.03
C ASP A 178 -1.08 -1.27 -7.41
N MET A 179 -0.23 -1.99 -8.14
CA MET A 179 -0.54 -2.45 -9.51
C MET A 179 -1.66 -3.47 -9.54
N GLY A 180 -1.78 -4.33 -8.51
CA GLY A 180 -2.74 -5.42 -8.47
C GLY A 180 -4.13 -4.99 -8.01
N ASN A 181 -4.21 -4.03 -7.12
CA ASN A 181 -5.47 -3.61 -6.48
C ASN A 181 -6.52 -3.07 -7.48
N PHE A 182 -6.13 -2.63 -8.66
CA PHE A 182 -7.08 -2.21 -9.70
C PHE A 182 -7.98 -3.37 -10.16
N LEU A 183 -7.48 -4.60 -10.13
CA LEU A 183 -8.29 -5.78 -10.46
C LEU A 183 -9.45 -6.00 -9.48
N CYS A 184 -9.33 -5.56 -8.23
CA CYS A 184 -10.40 -5.65 -7.24
C CYS A 184 -11.65 -4.83 -7.64
N VAL A 185 -11.45 -3.78 -8.42
CA VAL A 185 -12.53 -2.91 -8.93
C VAL A 185 -12.77 -3.08 -10.43
N ASP A 186 -12.21 -4.14 -11.01
CA ASP A 186 -12.33 -4.51 -12.43
C ASP A 186 -11.78 -3.43 -13.38
N GLU A 187 -10.80 -2.65 -12.93
CA GLU A 187 -10.10 -1.66 -13.76
C GLU A 187 -8.84 -2.28 -14.38
N ASP A 188 -8.54 -1.93 -15.64
CA ASP A 188 -7.31 -2.36 -16.31
C ASP A 188 -6.07 -1.74 -15.62
N PRO A 189 -5.17 -2.57 -15.05
CA PRO A 189 -4.05 -2.06 -14.28
C PRO A 189 -3.12 -1.15 -15.08
N ALA A 190 -2.86 -1.43 -16.36
CA ALA A 190 -1.94 -0.61 -17.15
C ALA A 190 -2.51 0.79 -17.40
N SER A 191 -3.80 0.89 -17.70
CA SER A 191 -4.49 2.17 -17.87
C SER A 191 -4.50 2.98 -16.59
N ALA A 192 -4.79 2.34 -15.45
CA ALA A 192 -4.85 2.97 -14.15
C ALA A 192 -3.46 3.44 -13.66
N VAL A 193 -2.42 2.61 -13.86
CA VAL A 193 -1.02 2.98 -13.60
C VAL A 193 -0.64 4.21 -14.42
N GLY A 194 -0.97 4.25 -15.72
CA GLY A 194 -0.70 5.40 -16.58
C GLY A 194 -1.35 6.69 -16.06
N ARG A 195 -2.57 6.61 -15.52
CA ARG A 195 -3.28 7.76 -14.94
C ARG A 195 -2.62 8.27 -13.67
N LEU A 196 -2.20 7.37 -12.75
CA LEU A 196 -1.75 7.76 -11.43
C LEU A 196 -0.24 7.98 -11.29
N MET A 197 0.57 7.54 -12.26
CA MET A 197 2.02 7.75 -12.21
C MET A 197 2.47 9.19 -11.93
N PRO A 198 1.82 10.25 -12.49
CA PRO A 198 2.22 11.63 -12.19
C PRO A 198 2.13 12.02 -10.71
N TYR A 199 1.37 11.30 -9.91
CA TYR A 199 1.12 11.56 -8.48
C TYR A 199 1.84 10.56 -7.56
N THR A 200 2.56 9.59 -8.13
CA THR A 200 3.04 8.41 -7.40
C THR A 200 4.38 8.67 -6.69
N PHE A 201 4.43 8.39 -5.38
CA PHE A 201 5.63 8.44 -4.56
C PHE A 201 6.21 7.07 -4.24
N HIS A 202 5.37 6.03 -4.16
CA HIS A 202 5.75 4.66 -3.87
C HIS A 202 4.91 3.69 -4.69
N VAL A 203 5.43 2.50 -4.99
CA VAL A 203 4.71 1.51 -5.80
C VAL A 203 4.73 0.15 -5.12
N HIS A 204 3.59 -0.54 -5.11
CA HIS A 204 3.48 -1.95 -4.77
C HIS A 204 3.42 -2.82 -6.03
N ALA A 205 4.28 -3.83 -6.07
CA ALA A 205 4.16 -4.96 -6.98
C ALA A 205 3.35 -6.05 -6.28
N LYS A 206 2.06 -6.06 -6.55
CA LYS A 206 1.11 -7.09 -6.14
C LYS A 206 0.59 -7.80 -7.38
N ASP A 207 0.34 -9.09 -7.27
CA ASP A 207 -0.18 -9.87 -8.38
C ASP A 207 -1.36 -10.73 -7.95
N PHE A 208 -2.28 -10.98 -8.87
CA PHE A 208 -3.48 -11.78 -8.65
C PHE A 208 -3.71 -12.74 -9.82
N HIS A 209 -4.16 -13.96 -9.50
CA HIS A 209 -4.88 -14.80 -10.46
C HIS A 209 -6.31 -14.32 -10.60
N VAL A 210 -6.80 -14.28 -11.83
CA VAL A 210 -8.18 -13.87 -12.16
C VAL A 210 -8.95 -15.02 -12.77
N LYS A 211 -10.18 -15.22 -12.31
CA LYS A 211 -11.16 -16.09 -12.98
C LYS A 211 -12.46 -15.35 -13.22
N SER A 212 -13.07 -15.63 -14.36
CA SER A 212 -14.33 -15.00 -14.73
C SER A 212 -15.45 -15.32 -13.73
N GLY A 213 -16.21 -14.30 -13.36
CA GLY A 213 -17.42 -14.44 -12.55
C GLY A 213 -18.55 -15.19 -13.25
N SER A 214 -18.43 -15.51 -14.56
CA SER A 214 -19.34 -16.41 -15.27
C SER A 214 -19.13 -17.88 -14.92
N GLU A 215 -18.00 -18.23 -14.32
CA GLU A 215 -17.67 -19.59 -13.91
C GLU A 215 -18.07 -19.81 -12.43
N PRO A 216 -18.24 -21.07 -12.01
CA PRO A 216 -18.44 -21.38 -10.60
C PRO A 216 -17.28 -20.86 -9.73
N SER A 217 -17.59 -20.46 -8.49
CA SER A 217 -16.56 -20.04 -7.53
C SER A 217 -15.48 -21.11 -7.39
N PRO A 218 -14.19 -20.73 -7.48
CA PRO A 218 -13.09 -21.68 -7.29
C PRO A 218 -12.92 -22.17 -5.85
N GLY A 219 -13.67 -21.59 -4.90
CA GLY A 219 -13.68 -22.01 -3.50
C GLY A 219 -12.73 -21.22 -2.60
N GLN A 220 -12.15 -21.92 -1.64
CA GLN A 220 -11.35 -21.29 -0.58
C GLN A 220 -10.13 -20.54 -1.14
N GLY A 221 -9.82 -19.38 -0.54
CA GLY A 221 -8.69 -18.53 -0.91
C GLY A 221 -8.99 -17.55 -2.05
N TRP A 222 -10.19 -17.62 -2.64
CA TRP A 222 -10.65 -16.68 -3.66
C TRP A 222 -11.66 -15.70 -3.06
N PHE A 223 -11.59 -14.45 -3.50
CA PHE A 223 -12.57 -13.40 -3.18
C PHE A 223 -13.11 -12.78 -4.47
N SER A 224 -14.19 -12.00 -4.35
CA SER A 224 -14.82 -11.40 -5.53
C SER A 224 -14.34 -9.96 -5.72
N SER A 225 -14.07 -9.61 -6.99
CA SER A 225 -13.96 -8.21 -7.41
C SER A 225 -15.32 -7.50 -7.30
N ARG A 226 -15.35 -6.19 -7.53
CA ARG A 226 -16.59 -5.39 -7.55
C ARG A 226 -17.59 -5.92 -8.60
N GLY A 227 -17.12 -6.31 -9.77
CA GLY A 227 -17.94 -6.85 -10.87
C GLY A 227 -18.24 -8.34 -10.76
N GLY A 228 -17.69 -9.01 -9.74
CA GLY A 228 -17.96 -10.43 -9.46
C GLY A 228 -16.97 -11.41 -10.10
N ASN A 229 -15.86 -10.95 -10.65
CA ASN A 229 -14.75 -11.82 -10.99
C ASN A 229 -14.10 -12.38 -9.73
N TYR A 230 -13.47 -13.55 -9.83
CA TYR A 230 -12.78 -14.17 -8.70
C TYR A 230 -11.29 -13.83 -8.76
N LEU A 231 -10.76 -13.36 -7.64
CA LEU A 231 -9.36 -13.00 -7.47
C LEU A 231 -8.71 -13.84 -6.38
N ARG A 232 -7.44 -14.18 -6.56
CA ARG A 232 -6.60 -14.82 -5.56
C ARG A 232 -5.20 -14.24 -5.66
N GLY A 233 -4.59 -13.85 -4.54
CA GLY A 233 -3.21 -13.40 -4.52
C GLY A 233 -2.27 -14.40 -5.18
N ALA A 234 -1.27 -13.90 -5.89
CA ALA A 234 -0.29 -14.68 -6.63
C ALA A 234 1.13 -14.24 -6.29
N ILE A 235 2.10 -15.12 -6.54
CA ILE A 235 3.52 -14.72 -6.59
C ILE A 235 3.68 -13.70 -7.72
N VAL A 236 4.37 -12.60 -7.46
CA VAL A 236 4.62 -11.55 -8.47
C VAL A 236 5.22 -12.16 -9.74
N GLY A 237 4.54 -11.97 -10.85
CA GLY A 237 4.88 -12.54 -12.16
C GLY A 237 4.22 -13.89 -12.48
N HIS A 238 3.41 -14.45 -11.57
CA HIS A 238 2.64 -15.69 -11.82
C HIS A 238 1.16 -15.42 -12.06
N GLY A 239 0.70 -14.21 -11.79
CA GLY A 239 -0.69 -13.81 -11.94
C GLY A 239 -0.99 -13.13 -13.28
N ASP A 240 -2.10 -12.40 -13.28
CA ASP A 240 -2.65 -11.77 -14.47
C ASP A 240 -2.41 -10.24 -14.52
N VAL A 241 -1.70 -9.66 -13.54
CA VAL A 241 -1.30 -8.25 -13.56
C VAL A 241 -0.23 -8.06 -14.64
N PRO A 242 -0.38 -7.09 -15.57
CA PRO A 242 0.59 -6.86 -16.65
C PRO A 242 1.84 -6.14 -16.14
N ILE A 243 2.60 -6.77 -15.23
CA ILE A 243 3.76 -6.19 -14.51
C ILE A 243 4.75 -5.52 -15.46
N VAL A 244 5.14 -6.20 -16.54
CA VAL A 244 6.12 -5.65 -17.51
C VAL A 244 5.59 -4.38 -18.19
N GLN A 245 4.29 -4.33 -18.49
CA GLN A 245 3.68 -3.15 -19.08
C GLN A 245 3.64 -2.00 -18.06
N CYS A 246 3.29 -2.27 -16.81
CA CYS A 246 3.33 -1.29 -15.72
C CYS A 246 4.75 -0.73 -15.54
N LEU A 247 5.78 -1.58 -15.52
CA LEU A 247 7.18 -1.15 -15.43
C LEU A 247 7.59 -0.24 -16.60
N LYS A 248 7.13 -0.50 -17.82
CA LYS A 248 7.37 0.37 -18.98
C LYS A 248 6.73 1.74 -18.82
N ILE A 249 5.50 1.78 -18.27
CA ILE A 249 4.79 3.03 -17.97
C ILE A 249 5.56 3.83 -16.91
N MET A 250 5.98 3.16 -15.81
CA MET A 250 6.80 3.77 -14.76
C MET A 250 8.08 4.38 -15.32
N LYS A 251 8.82 3.62 -16.16
CA LYS A 251 10.03 4.12 -16.83
C LYS A 251 9.76 5.36 -17.68
N ASN A 252 8.68 5.32 -18.49
CA ASN A 252 8.33 6.45 -19.37
C ASN A 252 7.96 7.72 -18.59
N HIS A 253 7.52 7.60 -17.33
CA HIS A 253 7.27 8.71 -16.42
C HIS A 253 8.50 9.09 -15.58
N GLY A 254 9.65 8.43 -15.78
CA GLY A 254 10.88 8.72 -15.04
C GLY A 254 10.85 8.27 -13.58
N TYR A 255 9.99 7.30 -13.22
CA TYR A 255 9.95 6.79 -11.86
C TYR A 255 11.20 5.98 -11.53
N ASP A 256 11.93 6.39 -10.51
CA ASP A 256 13.14 5.74 -10.00
C ASP A 256 13.08 5.41 -8.50
N GLY A 257 11.91 5.56 -7.90
CA GLY A 257 11.64 5.29 -6.48
C GLY A 257 11.71 3.81 -6.10
N VAL A 258 11.01 3.45 -5.03
CA VAL A 258 10.94 2.07 -4.53
C VAL A 258 9.74 1.35 -5.10
N LEU A 259 9.96 0.10 -5.51
CA LEU A 259 8.95 -0.87 -5.91
C LEU A 259 8.94 -2.00 -4.87
N SER A 260 8.00 -1.97 -3.94
CA SER A 260 7.88 -2.96 -2.87
C SER A 260 7.03 -4.15 -3.32
N ILE A 261 7.52 -5.37 -3.10
CA ILE A 261 6.69 -6.56 -3.22
C ILE A 261 5.66 -6.56 -2.08
N GLU A 262 4.39 -6.65 -2.42
CA GLU A 262 3.32 -6.95 -1.48
C GLU A 262 2.65 -8.28 -1.86
N PHE A 263 3.14 -9.36 -1.23
CA PHE A 263 2.70 -10.72 -1.51
C PHE A 263 1.48 -11.09 -0.66
N GLU A 264 0.43 -11.55 -1.33
CA GLU A 264 -0.83 -12.02 -0.71
C GLU A 264 -1.26 -13.41 -1.21
N GLY A 265 -0.32 -14.19 -1.76
CA GLY A 265 -0.60 -15.54 -2.25
C GLY A 265 -0.93 -16.53 -1.15
N MET A 266 -1.44 -17.69 -1.53
CA MET A 266 -1.68 -18.83 -0.62
C MET A 266 -0.41 -19.65 -0.35
N GLU A 267 0.62 -19.41 -1.12
CA GLU A 267 1.92 -20.08 -1.01
C GLU A 267 2.64 -19.61 0.26
N ASP A 268 3.53 -20.44 0.77
CA ASP A 268 4.43 -20.06 1.87
C ASP A 268 5.17 -18.75 1.52
N PRO A 269 5.03 -17.68 2.31
CA PRO A 269 5.70 -16.41 2.04
C PRO A 269 7.21 -16.53 1.89
N LEU A 270 7.84 -17.42 2.67
CA LEU A 270 9.29 -17.64 2.63
C LEU A 270 9.77 -18.29 1.31
N LYS A 271 8.84 -18.81 0.51
CA LYS A 271 9.09 -19.30 -0.86
C LYS A 271 8.58 -18.31 -1.91
N GLY A 272 7.39 -17.77 -1.71
CA GLY A 272 6.75 -16.88 -2.69
C GLY A 272 7.47 -15.56 -2.88
N ILE A 273 7.90 -14.93 -1.80
CA ILE A 273 8.60 -13.64 -1.84
C ILE A 273 9.92 -13.71 -2.63
N PRO A 274 10.84 -14.67 -2.38
CA PRO A 274 12.08 -14.77 -3.16
C PRO A 274 11.84 -15.04 -4.66
N ILE A 275 10.84 -15.87 -5.02
CA ILE A 275 10.50 -16.12 -6.42
C ILE A 275 10.00 -14.82 -7.06
N GLY A 276 9.10 -14.09 -6.39
CA GLY A 276 8.63 -12.79 -6.86
C GLY A 276 9.75 -11.76 -7.02
N LEU A 277 10.73 -11.75 -6.12
CA LEU A 277 11.91 -10.89 -6.21
C LEU A 277 12.74 -11.20 -7.45
N GLU A 278 13.02 -12.46 -7.74
CA GLU A 278 13.79 -12.86 -8.93
C GLU A 278 13.03 -12.51 -10.23
N ASN A 279 11.70 -12.77 -10.28
CA ASN A 279 10.87 -12.38 -11.40
C ASN A 279 10.93 -10.86 -11.63
N LEU A 280 10.77 -10.08 -10.56
CA LEU A 280 10.73 -8.62 -10.64
C LEU A 280 12.09 -8.03 -11.05
N LYS A 281 13.20 -8.58 -10.55
CA LYS A 281 14.56 -8.24 -11.00
C LYS A 281 14.73 -8.50 -12.49
N HIS A 282 14.28 -9.66 -12.98
CA HIS A 282 14.36 -10.00 -14.40
C HIS A 282 13.54 -9.04 -15.29
N TYR A 283 12.30 -8.75 -14.87
CA TYR A 283 11.43 -7.82 -15.61
C TYR A 283 11.98 -6.39 -15.60
N ALA A 284 12.44 -5.91 -14.42
CA ALA A 284 13.05 -4.59 -14.31
C ALA A 284 14.30 -4.47 -15.18
N ALA A 285 15.18 -5.48 -15.17
CA ALA A 285 16.35 -5.50 -16.03
C ALA A 285 15.98 -5.42 -17.53
N SER A 286 14.92 -6.12 -17.95
CA SER A 286 14.47 -6.09 -19.34
C SER A 286 13.88 -4.74 -19.79
N VAL A 287 13.37 -3.94 -18.83
CA VAL A 287 12.72 -2.66 -19.10
C VAL A 287 13.68 -1.48 -18.94
N TYR A 288 14.53 -1.49 -17.89
CA TYR A 288 15.39 -0.36 -17.53
C TYR A 288 16.82 -0.43 -18.12
N GLN A 289 17.05 -1.39 -19.04
CA GLN A 289 18.28 -1.43 -19.83
C GLN A 289 18.43 -0.24 -20.77
#